data_9d89a9cb70c95402f595201a8eeadf46
#
_entry.id   9d89a9cb70c95402f595201a8eeadf46
#
_cell.length_a   1.000
_cell.length_b   1.000
_cell.length_c   1.000
_cell.angle_alpha   90.00
_cell.angle_beta   90.00
_cell.angle_gamma   90.00
#
_symmetry.space_group_name_H-M   'P 1'
#
loop_
_entity.id
_entity.type
_entity.pdbx_description
1 polymer ?
#
loop_
_entity_poly.entity_id
_entity_poly.type
_entity_poly.pdbx_seq_one_letter_code
_entity_poly.pdbx_strand_id
1 'polypeptide(L)'
;MEVINASGNPFYGEMAVEILREAGFQAVRMVEAAPDGQPTRVIAMGSAGSSTAASALLRAFRLPRSRLEVSPEPGAEAPYRIWLGADFNPCVR
;
A
#
# COMPACT_ATOMS: atom_id res chain seq x y z
N MET A 1 -3.90 -8.90 1.98
CA MET A 1 -3.35 -7.54 1.71
C MET A 1 -4.33 -6.49 2.19
N GLU A 2 -3.84 -5.43 2.74
CA GLU A 2 -4.67 -4.39 3.31
C GLU A 2 -4.28 -3.02 2.76
N VAL A 3 -5.28 -2.22 2.41
CA VAL A 3 -5.09 -0.82 2.01
C VAL A 3 -5.62 0.06 3.12
N ILE A 4 -4.79 0.95 3.62
CA ILE A 4 -5.18 1.92 4.64
C ILE A 4 -5.22 3.29 3.97
N ASN A 5 -6.43 3.86 3.88
CA ASN A 5 -6.61 5.15 3.22
C ASN A 5 -6.52 6.29 4.25
N ALA A 6 -5.37 6.91 4.32
CA ALA A 6 -5.11 8.09 5.15
C ALA A 6 -4.83 9.32 4.28
N SER A 7 -5.30 9.31 3.03
CA SER A 7 -5.05 10.38 2.07
C SER A 7 -5.94 11.61 2.27
N GLY A 8 -7.06 11.44 2.98
CA GLY A 8 -8.06 12.49 3.11
C GLY A 8 -9.12 12.47 2.01
N ASN A 9 -8.97 11.62 1.00
CA ASN A 9 -9.95 11.49 -0.09
C ASN A 9 -10.52 10.07 -0.08
N PRO A 10 -11.83 9.89 0.22
CA PRO A 10 -12.42 8.56 0.33
C PRO A 10 -12.38 7.75 -0.95
N PHE A 11 -12.35 8.39 -2.12
CA PHE A 11 -12.31 7.69 -3.40
C PHE A 11 -10.94 7.07 -3.69
N TYR A 12 -9.88 7.55 -3.07
CA TYR A 12 -8.52 7.05 -3.32
C TYR A 12 -8.33 5.61 -2.83
N GLY A 13 -9.06 5.21 -1.80
CA GLY A 13 -9.03 3.82 -1.34
C GLY A 13 -9.51 2.86 -2.42
N GLU A 14 -10.63 3.19 -3.08
CA GLU A 14 -11.17 2.38 -4.17
C GLU A 14 -10.22 2.34 -5.37
N MET A 15 -9.60 3.47 -5.69
CA MET A 15 -8.63 3.55 -6.76
C MET A 15 -7.42 2.68 -6.49
N ALA A 16 -6.95 2.64 -5.24
CA ALA A 16 -5.83 1.78 -4.85
C ALA A 16 -6.19 0.31 -4.98
N VAL A 17 -7.40 -0.08 -4.59
CA VAL A 17 -7.88 -1.46 -4.76
C VAL A 17 -7.88 -1.85 -6.23
N GLU A 18 -8.34 -0.97 -7.12
CA GLU A 18 -8.31 -1.23 -8.57
C GLU A 18 -6.88 -1.39 -9.09
N ILE A 19 -5.96 -0.54 -8.65
CA ILE A 19 -4.54 -0.64 -9.02
C ILE A 19 -4.00 -2.03 -8.64
N LEU A 20 -4.33 -2.49 -7.44
CA LEU A 20 -3.86 -3.79 -6.95
C LEU A 20 -4.47 -4.94 -7.76
N ARG A 21 -5.75 -4.86 -8.08
CA ARG A 21 -6.41 -5.90 -8.89
C ARG A 21 -5.81 -5.98 -10.29
N GLU A 22 -5.57 -4.84 -10.91
CA GLU A 22 -4.92 -4.79 -12.23
C GLU A 22 -3.51 -5.37 -12.19
N ALA A 23 -2.82 -5.25 -11.07
CA ALA A 23 -1.49 -5.81 -10.87
C ALA A 23 -1.51 -7.31 -10.52
N GLY A 24 -2.70 -7.90 -10.38
CA GLY A 24 -2.84 -9.33 -10.11
C GLY A 24 -2.99 -9.70 -8.65
N PHE A 25 -3.12 -8.73 -7.76
CA PHE A 25 -3.32 -8.99 -6.33
C PHE A 25 -4.80 -9.21 -6.03
N GLN A 26 -5.08 -10.17 -5.15
CA GLN A 26 -6.43 -10.53 -4.76
C GLN A 26 -6.58 -10.41 -3.24
N ALA A 27 -7.82 -10.57 -2.76
CA ALA A 27 -8.14 -10.52 -1.34
C ALA A 27 -7.69 -9.21 -0.68
N VAL A 28 -7.99 -8.10 -1.34
CA VAL A 28 -7.63 -6.76 -0.84
C VAL A 28 -8.73 -6.25 0.08
N ARG A 29 -8.33 -5.88 1.30
CA ARG A 29 -9.21 -5.27 2.28
C ARG A 29 -8.87 -3.79 2.41
N MET A 30 -9.90 -2.93 2.42
CA MET A 30 -9.71 -1.49 2.56
C MET A 30 -10.15 -1.03 3.95
N VAL A 31 -9.35 -0.17 4.56
CA VAL A 31 -9.64 0.45 5.85
C VAL A 31 -9.46 1.95 5.72
N GLU A 32 -10.42 2.72 6.20
CA GLU A 32 -10.30 4.17 6.26
C GLU A 32 -9.59 4.58 7.55
N ALA A 33 -8.69 5.55 7.44
CA ALA A 33 -7.98 6.12 8.58
C ALA A 33 -7.98 7.63 8.48
N ALA A 34 -7.78 8.31 9.61
CA ALA A 34 -7.68 9.76 9.64
C ALA A 34 -6.42 10.21 8.88
N PRO A 35 -6.50 11.31 8.11
CA PRO A 35 -5.31 11.84 7.44
C PRO A 35 -4.23 12.21 8.47
N ASP A 36 -3.00 11.74 8.22
CA ASP A 36 -1.89 11.94 9.15
C ASP A 36 -0.73 12.75 8.55
N GLY A 37 -0.89 13.21 7.30
CA GLY A 37 0.15 13.98 6.61
C GLY A 37 1.38 13.17 6.21
N GLN A 38 1.38 11.87 6.44
CA GLN A 38 2.50 11.00 6.10
C GLN A 38 2.50 10.64 4.61
N PRO A 39 3.66 10.26 4.05
CA PRO A 39 3.73 9.87 2.65
C PRO A 39 3.10 8.49 2.41
N THR A 40 2.68 8.27 1.17
CA THR A 40 2.25 6.94 0.71
C THR A 40 3.41 5.96 0.79
N ARG A 41 3.16 4.77 1.31
CA ARG A 41 4.22 3.78 1.52
C ARG A 41 3.66 2.36 1.51
N VAL A 42 4.54 1.41 1.26
CA VAL A 42 4.26 -0.01 1.37
C VAL A 42 4.90 -0.52 2.66
N ILE A 43 4.12 -1.18 3.48
CA ILE A 43 4.60 -1.79 4.73
C ILE A 43 4.60 -3.30 4.54
N ALA A 44 5.77 -3.92 4.62
CA ALA A 44 5.93 -5.37 4.53
C ALA A 44 6.21 -5.94 5.92
N MET A 45 5.52 -7.02 6.26
CA MET A 45 5.66 -7.65 7.56
C MET A 45 6.68 -8.78 7.52
N GLY A 46 7.55 -8.84 8.52
CA GLY A 46 8.54 -9.92 8.64
C GLY A 46 9.45 -10.00 7.42
N SER A 47 9.57 -11.20 6.85
CA SER A 47 10.43 -11.46 5.69
C SER A 47 9.81 -11.01 4.36
N ALA A 48 8.57 -10.52 4.36
CA ALA A 48 7.88 -10.16 3.12
C ALA A 48 8.54 -9.00 2.36
N GLY A 49 9.34 -8.17 3.05
CA GLY A 49 10.02 -7.03 2.44
C GLY A 49 11.06 -7.39 1.39
N SER A 50 11.57 -8.62 1.39
CA SER A 50 12.56 -9.07 0.40
C SER A 50 11.94 -9.83 -0.77
N SER A 51 10.61 -9.93 -0.83
CA SER A 51 9.92 -10.69 -1.87
C SER A 51 9.78 -9.90 -3.17
N THR A 52 9.55 -10.63 -4.27
CA THR A 52 9.22 -10.00 -5.56
C THR A 52 7.88 -9.28 -5.50
N ALA A 53 6.98 -9.71 -4.60
CA ALA A 53 5.71 -9.04 -4.42
C ALA A 53 5.88 -7.61 -3.87
N ALA A 54 6.82 -7.40 -2.94
CA ALA A 54 7.11 -6.06 -2.43
C ALA A 54 7.56 -5.13 -3.55
N SER A 55 8.46 -5.60 -4.42
CA SER A 55 8.91 -4.83 -5.58
C SER A 55 7.77 -4.54 -6.55
N ALA A 56 6.89 -5.53 -6.78
CA ALA A 56 5.74 -5.35 -7.65
C ALA A 56 4.76 -4.30 -7.10
N LEU A 57 4.56 -4.28 -5.78
CA LEU A 57 3.71 -3.29 -5.14
C LEU A 57 4.27 -1.86 -5.30
N LEU A 58 5.56 -1.69 -5.07
CA LEU A 58 6.20 -0.39 -5.26
C LEU A 58 6.04 0.08 -6.71
N ARG A 59 6.22 -0.83 -7.66
CA ARG A 59 6.07 -0.52 -9.08
C ARG A 59 4.63 -0.16 -9.44
N ALA A 60 3.66 -0.89 -8.90
CA ALA A 60 2.25 -0.64 -9.18
C ALA A 60 1.82 0.76 -8.73
N PHE A 61 2.36 1.24 -7.63
CA PHE A 61 2.06 2.57 -7.10
C PHE A 61 3.10 3.62 -7.51
N ARG A 62 4.07 3.24 -8.33
CA ARG A 62 5.17 4.11 -8.79
C ARG A 62 5.93 4.77 -7.65
N LEU A 63 6.21 3.96 -6.63
CA LEU A 63 6.94 4.40 -5.46
C LEU A 63 8.41 3.95 -5.54
N PRO A 64 9.35 4.79 -5.07
CA PRO A 64 10.74 4.39 -4.95
C PRO A 64 10.93 3.42 -3.79
N ARG A 65 12.06 2.72 -3.76
CA ARG A 65 12.35 1.76 -2.68
C ARG A 65 12.39 2.40 -1.30
N SER A 66 12.66 3.69 -1.22
CA SER A 66 12.65 4.41 0.05
C SER A 66 11.26 4.46 0.70
N ARG A 67 10.21 4.14 -0.05
CA ARG A 67 8.84 4.08 0.46
C ARG A 67 8.45 2.68 0.93
N LEU A 68 9.37 1.72 0.92
CA LEU A 68 9.16 0.41 1.49
C LEU A 68 9.60 0.42 2.95
N GLU A 69 8.67 0.14 3.86
CA GLU A 69 8.97 -0.05 5.27
C GLU A 69 8.85 -1.53 5.60
N VAL A 70 9.79 -2.04 6.38
CA VAL A 70 9.75 -3.43 6.84
C VAL A 70 9.46 -3.44 8.32
N SER A 71 8.35 -4.08 8.71
CA SER A 71 8.00 -4.24 10.11
C SER A 71 8.57 -5.55 10.63
N PRO A 72 9.19 -5.59 11.82
CA PRO A 72 9.68 -6.84 12.39
C PRO A 72 8.56 -7.77 12.86
N GLU A 73 7.34 -7.28 12.99
CA GLU A 73 6.22 -8.10 13.41
C GLU A 73 5.78 -9.07 12.30
N PRO A 74 5.56 -10.35 12.61
CA PRO A 74 5.04 -11.27 11.62
C PRO A 74 3.59 -10.92 11.28
N GLY A 75 3.31 -10.68 10.00
CA GLY A 75 1.96 -10.41 9.52
C GLY A 75 1.26 -11.72 9.20
N ALA A 76 0.42 -12.22 10.10
CA ALA A 76 -0.19 -13.52 9.94
C ALA A 76 -1.27 -13.54 8.85
N GLU A 77 -2.05 -12.48 8.71
CA GLU A 77 -3.18 -12.44 7.77
C GLU A 77 -2.95 -11.51 6.58
N ALA A 78 -2.16 -10.45 6.77
CA ALA A 78 -1.89 -9.48 5.72
C ALA A 78 -0.41 -9.11 5.75
N PRO A 79 0.43 -9.83 4.99
CA PRO A 79 1.87 -9.58 4.98
C PRO A 79 2.24 -8.22 4.39
N TYR A 80 1.32 -7.59 3.67
CA TYR A 80 1.55 -6.26 3.09
C TYR A 80 0.43 -5.31 3.46
N ARG A 81 0.81 -4.06 3.72
CA ARG A 81 -0.12 -2.95 3.88
C ARG A 81 0.29 -1.83 2.95
N ILE A 82 -0.69 -1.26 2.26
CA ILE A 82 -0.48 -0.08 1.43
C ILE A 82 -1.07 1.10 2.18
N TRP A 83 -0.21 2.01 2.61
CA TRP A 83 -0.65 3.21 3.33
C TRP A 83 -0.75 4.36 2.35
N LEU A 84 -1.97 4.83 2.07
CA LEU A 84 -2.20 5.96 1.19
C LEU A 84 -2.06 7.24 2.00
N GLY A 85 -1.01 7.97 1.74
CA GLY A 85 -0.71 9.21 2.43
C GLY A 85 -1.22 10.43 1.68
N ALA A 86 -0.84 11.61 2.18
CA ALA A 86 -1.27 12.89 1.62
C ALA A 86 -0.76 13.12 0.19
N ASP A 87 0.31 12.46 -0.19
CA ASP A 87 0.93 12.60 -1.52
C ASP A 87 0.42 11.60 -2.54
N PHE A 88 -0.55 10.74 -2.18
CA PHE A 88 -1.09 9.77 -3.12
C PHE A 88 -1.88 10.48 -4.22
N ASN A 89 -1.48 10.23 -5.46
CA ASN A 89 -2.17 10.82 -6.63
C ASN A 89 -2.30 9.77 -7.72
N PRO A 90 -3.45 9.09 -7.82
CA PRO A 90 -3.66 8.04 -8.82
C PRO A 90 -3.68 8.56 -10.25
N CYS A 91 -3.90 9.85 -10.45
CA CYS A 91 -3.96 10.45 -11.78
C CYS A 91 -2.58 10.68 -12.40
N VAL A 92 -1.51 10.56 -11.64
CA VAL A 92 -0.12 10.82 -12.09
C VAL A 92 0.70 9.53 -12.21
N ARG A 93 0.06 8.40 -12.12
CA ARG A 93 0.73 7.09 -12.24
C ARG A 93 1.39 6.90 -13.58
#